data_4d8d659df3f70a7c7293b21c704e191a
#
_entry.id   4d8d659df3f70a7c7293b21c704e191a
#
_cell.length_a   1.000
_cell.length_b   1.000
_cell.length_c   1.000
_cell.angle_alpha   90.00
_cell.angle_beta   90.00
_cell.angle_gamma   90.00
#
_symmetry.space_group_name_H-M   'P 1'
#
loop_
_entity.id
_entity.type
_entity.pdbx_description
1 polymer ?
#
loop_
_entity_poly.entity_id
_entity_poly.type
_entity_poly.pdbx_seq_one_letter_code
_entity_poly.pdbx_strand_id
1 'polypeptide(L)' 'AQHDYIISNQSGAAFRADLNNGLAAVVSQNSGATQPSTTYAYQWWADTTTSLLKIRNA' A
#
# COMPACT_ATOMS: atom_id res chain seq x y z
N ALA A 1 -2.04 -6.11 -0.76
CA ALA A 1 -0.71 -5.54 -1.04
C ALA A 1 -0.58 -4.17 -0.38
N GLN A 2 0.59 -3.85 0.11
CA GLN A 2 0.89 -2.58 0.76
C GLN A 2 2.16 -1.98 0.15
N HIS A 3 2.27 -0.65 0.15
CA HIS A 3 3.39 0.05 -0.44
C HIS A 3 3.60 1.39 0.29
N ASP A 4 4.83 1.91 0.29
CA ASP A 4 5.12 3.21 0.87
C ASP A 4 4.82 4.38 -0.09
N TYR A 5 4.49 4.09 -1.35
CA TYR A 5 4.18 5.07 -2.41
C TYR A 5 5.37 5.95 -2.78
N ILE A 6 6.58 5.51 -2.48
CA ILE A 6 7.82 6.19 -2.87
C ILE A 6 8.57 5.25 -3.81
N ILE A 7 8.89 5.75 -5.01
CA ILE A 7 9.62 4.99 -6.01
C ILE A 7 10.99 5.64 -6.17
N SER A 8 12.03 4.94 -5.73
CA SER A 8 13.39 5.45 -5.84
C SER A 8 13.94 5.27 -7.25
N ASN A 9 15.02 5.99 -7.55
CA ASN A 9 15.70 5.87 -8.82
C ASN A 9 16.43 4.51 -8.90
N GLN A 10 16.05 3.69 -9.89
CA GLN A 10 16.52 2.31 -9.99
C GLN A 10 16.46 1.82 -11.43
N SER A 11 16.90 0.58 -11.68
CA SER A 11 16.88 -0.01 -13.03
C SER A 11 15.44 -0.11 -13.54
N GLY A 12 15.28 -0.19 -14.87
CA GLY A 12 13.96 -0.26 -15.49
C GLY A 12 13.12 -1.44 -15.00
N ALA A 13 13.75 -2.61 -14.81
CA ALA A 13 13.03 -3.79 -14.30
C ALA A 13 12.58 -3.60 -12.84
N ALA A 14 13.45 -3.08 -11.99
CA ALA A 14 13.13 -2.82 -10.59
C ALA A 14 12.08 -1.71 -10.46
N PHE A 15 12.18 -0.66 -11.27
CA PHE A 15 11.20 0.42 -11.32
C PHE A 15 9.82 -0.12 -11.67
N ARG A 16 9.73 -0.98 -12.69
CA ARG A 16 8.46 -1.56 -13.13
C ARG A 16 7.85 -2.42 -12.03
N ALA A 17 8.65 -3.25 -11.37
CA ALA A 17 8.17 -4.09 -10.27
C ALA A 17 7.65 -3.24 -9.12
N ASP A 18 8.36 -2.18 -8.74
CA ASP A 18 7.97 -1.27 -7.67
C ASP A 18 6.69 -0.53 -8.02
N LEU A 19 6.56 -0.03 -9.24
CA LEU A 19 5.35 0.62 -9.70
C LEU A 19 4.15 -0.33 -9.69
N ASN A 20 4.33 -1.56 -10.16
CA ASN A 20 3.27 -2.57 -10.14
C ASN A 20 2.83 -2.89 -8.71
N ASN A 21 3.77 -2.97 -7.78
CA ASN A 21 3.44 -3.18 -6.37
C ASN A 21 2.66 -2.00 -5.78
N GLY A 22 3.02 -0.77 -6.15
CA GLY A 22 2.30 0.42 -5.73
C GLY A 22 0.86 0.44 -6.26
N LEU A 23 0.67 0.08 -7.53
CA LEU A 23 -0.67 -0.01 -8.13
C LEU A 23 -1.50 -1.11 -7.46
N ALA A 24 -0.90 -2.26 -7.16
CA ALA A 24 -1.58 -3.33 -6.45
C ALA A 24 -2.01 -2.89 -5.04
N ALA A 25 -1.18 -2.12 -4.35
CA ALA A 25 -1.52 -1.57 -3.05
C ALA A 25 -2.74 -0.64 -3.14
N VAL A 26 -2.78 0.24 -4.14
CA VAL A 26 -3.92 1.15 -4.34
C VAL A 26 -5.20 0.36 -4.64
N VAL A 27 -5.13 -0.58 -5.57
CA VAL A 27 -6.30 -1.37 -5.99
C VAL A 27 -6.85 -2.21 -4.84
N SER A 28 -6.00 -2.76 -3.99
CA SER A 28 -6.41 -3.60 -2.87
C SER A 28 -6.68 -2.83 -1.58
N GLN A 29 -6.69 -1.49 -1.61
CA GLN A 29 -6.84 -0.63 -0.44
C GLN A 29 -5.78 -0.93 0.62
N ASN A 30 -4.54 -1.14 0.20
CA ASN A 30 -3.42 -1.49 1.09
C ASN A 30 -3.69 -2.74 1.92
N SER A 31 -4.29 -3.76 1.31
CA SER A 31 -4.70 -4.98 2.00
C SER A 31 -3.53 -5.68 2.68
N GLY A 32 -3.78 -6.20 3.87
CA GLY A 32 -2.79 -6.95 4.63
C GLY A 32 -3.27 -7.30 6.02
N ALA A 33 -2.61 -8.25 6.66
CA ALA A 33 -2.97 -8.69 8.01
C ALA A 33 -2.52 -7.71 9.08
N THR A 34 -1.57 -6.82 8.75
CA THR A 34 -1.05 -5.81 9.66
C THR A 34 -1.20 -4.43 9.04
N GLN A 35 -1.25 -3.41 9.88
CA GLN A 35 -1.31 -2.02 9.43
C GLN A 35 -0.10 -1.71 8.54
N PRO A 36 -0.26 -0.94 7.44
CA PRO A 36 0.88 -0.50 6.63
C PRO A 36 1.91 0.24 7.48
N SER A 37 3.20 0.02 7.22
CA SER A 37 4.27 0.69 7.96
C SER A 37 4.33 2.19 7.64
N THR A 38 3.96 2.57 6.42
CA THR A 38 3.90 3.98 6.00
C THR A 38 2.44 4.32 5.73
N THR A 39 1.91 5.35 6.42
CA THR A 39 0.52 5.77 6.26
C THR A 39 0.44 7.28 6.01
N TYR A 40 -0.58 7.68 5.28
CA TYR A 40 -0.91 9.08 5.02
C TYR A 40 -2.28 9.38 5.62
N ALA A 41 -2.55 10.65 5.90
CA ALA A 41 -3.85 11.05 6.43
C ALA A 41 -4.97 10.59 5.51
N TYR A 42 -6.02 10.00 6.09
CA TYR A 42 -7.19 9.47 5.39
C TYR A 42 -6.90 8.30 4.45
N GLN A 43 -5.75 7.65 4.60
CA GLN A 43 -5.43 6.46 3.83
C GLN A 43 -6.30 5.29 4.27
N TRP A 44 -6.80 4.53 3.29
CA TRP A 44 -7.55 3.31 3.55
C TRP A 44 -6.62 2.12 3.78
N TRP A 45 -7.07 1.20 4.62
CA TRP A 45 -6.40 -0.09 4.83
C TRP A 45 -7.44 -1.19 4.95
N ALA A 46 -7.38 -2.17 4.04
CA ALA A 46 -8.21 -3.38 4.11
C ALA A 46 -7.53 -4.39 5.04
N ASP A 47 -8.05 -4.51 6.26
CA ASP A 47 -7.52 -5.45 7.26
C ASP A 47 -8.02 -6.85 6.94
N THR A 48 -7.14 -7.71 6.45
CA THR A 48 -7.51 -9.07 6.06
C THR A 48 -7.71 -10.01 7.25
N THR A 49 -7.22 -9.63 8.44
CA THR A 49 -7.43 -10.42 9.66
C THR A 49 -8.86 -10.29 10.18
N THR A 50 -9.41 -9.07 10.17
CA THR A 50 -10.75 -8.79 10.69
C THR A 50 -11.79 -8.62 9.60
N SER A 51 -11.38 -8.61 8.33
CA SER A 51 -12.24 -8.32 7.17
C SER A 51 -12.90 -6.95 7.25
N LEU A 52 -12.23 -5.98 7.84
CA LEU A 52 -12.71 -4.61 7.96
C LEU A 52 -11.90 -3.67 7.09
N LEU A 53 -12.59 -2.69 6.49
CA LEU A 53 -11.93 -1.59 5.79
C LEU A 53 -11.75 -0.45 6.79
N LYS A 54 -10.50 -0.04 7.02
CA LYS A 54 -10.14 0.98 8.00
C LYS A 54 -9.60 2.23 7.31
N ILE A 55 -9.74 3.37 7.95
CA ILE A 55 -9.22 4.64 7.45
C ILE A 55 -8.45 5.35 8.56
N ARG A 56 -7.29 5.91 8.20
CA ARG A 56 -6.54 6.77 9.12
C ARG A 56 -7.24 8.13 9.20
N ASN A 57 -7.47 8.63 10.40
CA ASN A 57 -8.22 9.88 10.58
C ASN A 57 -7.36 11.10 10.50
N ALA A 58 -6.23 11.26 10.41
CA ALA A 58 -5.44 12.49 10.22
C ALA A 58 -3.93 12.32 10.59
#